data_741212bd7bc4ffca2ff96807160a6765
#
_entry.id   741212bd7bc4ffca2ff96807160a6765
#
_cell.length_a   1.000
_cell.length_b   1.000
_cell.length_c   1.000
_cell.angle_alpha   90.00
_cell.angle_beta   90.00
_cell.angle_gamma   90.00
#
_symmetry.space_group_name_H-M   'P 1'
#
loop_
_entity.id
_entity.type
_entity.pdbx_description
1 polymer ?
#
loop_
_entity_poly.entity_id
_entity_poly.type
_entity_poly.pdbx_seq_one_letter_code
_entity_poly.pdbx_strand_id
1 'polypeptide(L)'
;MKSALPIALAIGLASPLACAHHGVASLGAAGLEGPGAPIETSSSATLPEGKWLGLVKLDYAKFKTYDPSTAVGNQEVDYNQYWMVGIGYGFKPWLSIYAIQPYNIKVDEYGGTNSRGPTDLSLAMVVGFKYDDKFMLVPANESLDDLRDWHFTVNLGMSLPTGDANHTIGSPPVIDPGKALGFGKASFNYGLTATKQFSDNDTAVFELNQIRFQRYTYDSGDSMKFGTETRINAALSHRLMTKPENKFRLDGNVELNFLRLGKDNDSTVPGPDPDTGGDILYGVLGLRFYKDNMSLGMAIKKPIWTDLNRTPGTVLQGAEGKEKYRFVTTFSAMF
;
A
#
# COMPACT_ATOMS: atom_id res chain seq x y z
N MET A 1 -5.61 67.93 11.15
CA MET A 1 -5.13 66.67 11.75
C MET A 1 -5.98 65.55 11.21
N LYS A 2 -5.48 64.77 10.26
CA LYS A 2 -6.18 63.59 9.67
C LYS A 2 -5.53 62.35 10.25
N SER A 3 -6.28 61.62 11.07
CA SER A 3 -5.88 60.34 11.63
C SER A 3 -6.00 59.23 10.56
N ALA A 4 -4.87 58.68 10.18
CA ALA A 4 -4.83 57.49 9.34
C ALA A 4 -4.97 56.23 10.23
N LEU A 5 -5.98 55.44 9.97
CA LEU A 5 -6.24 54.12 10.58
C LEU A 5 -5.37 53.08 9.83
N PRO A 6 -4.53 52.27 10.48
CA PRO A 6 -3.85 51.20 9.80
C PRO A 6 -4.82 50.02 9.62
N ILE A 7 -5.12 49.68 8.37
CA ILE A 7 -5.77 48.41 8.02
C ILE A 7 -4.75 47.28 8.24
N ALA A 8 -4.92 46.54 9.30
CA ALA A 8 -4.18 45.28 9.52
C ALA A 8 -4.74 44.23 8.54
N LEU A 9 -3.99 43.97 7.49
CA LEU A 9 -4.24 42.89 6.56
C LEU A 9 -3.89 41.56 7.27
N ALA A 10 -4.88 40.92 7.84
CA ALA A 10 -4.73 39.53 8.33
C ALA A 10 -4.60 38.62 7.12
N ILE A 11 -3.38 38.35 6.70
CA ILE A 11 -3.06 37.26 5.79
C ILE A 11 -3.24 35.98 6.63
N GLY A 12 -4.39 35.32 6.49
CA GLY A 12 -4.61 34.00 6.98
C GLY A 12 -3.66 33.05 6.23
N LEU A 13 -2.56 32.69 6.88
CA LEU A 13 -1.71 31.59 6.44
C LEU A 13 -2.53 30.29 6.60
N ALA A 14 -3.24 29.90 5.54
CA ALA A 14 -3.67 28.53 5.39
C ALA A 14 -2.38 27.71 5.19
N SER A 15 -1.87 27.11 6.28
CA SER A 15 -0.77 26.17 6.20
C SER A 15 -1.28 24.94 5.44
N PRO A 16 -0.61 24.51 4.36
CA PRO A 16 -0.92 23.23 3.76
C PRO A 16 -0.68 22.14 4.80
N LEU A 17 -1.70 21.36 5.08
CA LEU A 17 -1.65 20.24 6.01
C LEU A 17 -0.75 19.17 5.39
N ALA A 18 0.38 18.90 6.00
CA ALA A 18 1.30 17.84 5.58
C ALA A 18 0.70 16.47 5.97
N CYS A 19 0.26 15.70 5.01
CA CYS A 19 -0.44 14.45 5.22
C CYS A 19 0.17 13.31 4.43
N ALA A 20 0.60 12.26 5.13
CA ALA A 20 1.05 11.02 4.51
C ALA A 20 -0.16 10.22 3.98
N HIS A 21 -0.48 10.37 2.70
CA HIS A 21 -1.69 9.81 2.08
C HIS A 21 -1.57 8.36 1.63
N HIS A 22 -0.40 7.93 1.25
CA HIS A 22 -0.19 6.82 0.32
C HIS A 22 -0.02 5.43 0.94
N GLY A 23 -0.36 5.23 2.21
CA GLY A 23 -0.20 3.93 2.84
C GLY A 23 -1.24 2.87 2.48
N VAL A 24 -2.40 3.25 1.97
CA VAL A 24 -3.59 2.38 1.90
C VAL A 24 -3.86 1.84 0.52
N ALA A 25 -3.52 2.59 -0.50
CA ALA A 25 -3.75 2.16 -1.87
C ALA A 25 -2.87 0.96 -2.27
N SER A 26 -1.91 0.60 -1.45
CA SER A 26 -1.05 -0.55 -1.66
C SER A 26 -1.68 -1.87 -1.24
N LEU A 27 -2.86 -2.10 -1.72
CA LEU A 27 -3.28 -3.47 -1.96
C LEU A 27 -2.49 -3.95 -3.16
N GLY A 28 -1.20 -4.14 -3.00
CA GLY A 28 -0.48 -5.09 -3.81
C GLY A 28 -1.39 -6.30 -3.83
N ALA A 29 -1.68 -6.87 -4.99
CA ALA A 29 -2.62 -7.96 -5.07
C ALA A 29 -2.37 -8.79 -3.84
N ALA A 30 -3.39 -8.99 -3.00
CA ALA A 30 -3.27 -9.85 -1.85
C ALA A 30 -2.78 -11.17 -2.43
N GLY A 31 -1.46 -11.23 -2.60
CA GLY A 31 -0.82 -12.24 -3.38
C GLY A 31 -1.11 -13.54 -2.69
N LEU A 32 -1.47 -14.51 -3.44
CA LEU A 32 -1.48 -15.87 -2.96
C LEU A 32 -0.16 -16.10 -2.28
N GLU A 33 -0.24 -16.36 -1.01
CA GLU A 33 0.88 -16.68 -0.16
C GLU A 33 1.22 -18.16 -0.33
N GLY A 34 1.47 -18.57 -1.58
CA GLY A 34 1.98 -19.92 -1.89
C GLY A 34 3.44 -20.09 -1.46
N PRO A 35 3.97 -21.30 -1.47
CA PRO A 35 5.36 -21.57 -1.19
C PRO A 35 6.29 -20.69 -2.04
N GLY A 36 7.28 -20.05 -1.40
CA GLY A 36 8.19 -19.09 -2.04
C GLY A 36 7.60 -17.70 -2.27
N ALA A 37 6.41 -17.40 -1.73
CA ALA A 37 5.84 -16.07 -1.82
C ALA A 37 6.59 -15.07 -0.92
N PRO A 38 6.94 -13.88 -1.43
CA PRO A 38 7.47 -12.77 -0.62
C PRO A 38 6.43 -12.24 0.37
N ILE A 39 6.81 -11.25 1.20
CA ILE A 39 5.91 -10.64 2.19
C ILE A 39 5.15 -9.45 1.60
N GLU A 40 5.85 -8.59 0.85
CA GLU A 40 5.31 -7.35 0.28
C GLU A 40 5.06 -7.46 -1.22
N THR A 41 5.92 -8.18 -1.93
CA THR A 41 5.80 -8.39 -3.38
C THR A 41 4.80 -9.52 -3.66
N SER A 42 3.84 -9.30 -4.55
CA SER A 42 2.86 -10.33 -4.93
C SER A 42 3.50 -11.44 -5.76
N SER A 43 3.22 -12.70 -5.46
CA SER A 43 3.63 -13.82 -6.30
C SER A 43 2.65 -14.05 -7.46
N SER A 44 3.10 -14.75 -8.51
CA SER A 44 2.26 -15.08 -9.68
C SER A 44 1.46 -16.36 -9.47
N ALA A 45 0.85 -16.52 -8.29
CA ALA A 45 -0.01 -17.65 -8.03
C ALA A 45 -1.50 -17.27 -8.15
N THR A 46 -2.33 -18.20 -8.56
CA THR A 46 -3.80 -18.12 -8.54
C THR A 46 -4.34 -19.16 -7.57
N LEU A 47 -5.51 -18.93 -6.99
CA LEU A 47 -6.18 -19.90 -6.11
C LEU A 47 -6.60 -21.13 -6.91
N PRO A 48 -6.44 -22.36 -6.37
CA PRO A 48 -7.00 -23.54 -6.99
C PRO A 48 -8.52 -23.39 -7.13
N GLU A 49 -9.07 -23.97 -8.20
CA GLU A 49 -10.51 -23.92 -8.50
C GLU A 49 -11.34 -24.43 -7.32
N GLY A 50 -12.35 -23.66 -6.93
CA GLY A 50 -13.25 -23.97 -5.82
C GLY A 50 -12.70 -23.70 -4.43
N LYS A 51 -11.45 -23.21 -4.29
CA LYS A 51 -10.84 -22.91 -3.00
C LYS A 51 -11.08 -21.46 -2.57
N TRP A 52 -11.23 -21.29 -1.27
CA TRP A 52 -11.31 -20.00 -0.60
C TRP A 52 -10.01 -19.69 0.12
N LEU A 53 -9.67 -18.42 0.18
CA LEU A 53 -8.57 -17.88 0.99
C LEU A 53 -9.12 -16.81 1.91
N GLY A 54 -8.88 -16.94 3.21
CA GLY A 54 -9.02 -15.84 4.16
C GLY A 54 -7.67 -15.21 4.43
N LEU A 55 -7.58 -13.88 4.52
CA LEU A 55 -6.33 -13.17 4.79
C LEU A 55 -6.52 -12.02 5.76
N VAL A 56 -5.48 -11.75 6.55
CA VAL A 56 -5.34 -10.56 7.40
C VAL A 56 -3.92 -10.04 7.22
N LYS A 57 -3.78 -8.74 6.99
CA LYS A 57 -2.49 -8.05 6.92
C LYS A 57 -2.50 -6.85 7.86
N LEU A 58 -1.40 -6.64 8.55
CA LEU A 58 -1.06 -5.40 9.25
C LEU A 58 0.19 -4.82 8.62
N ASP A 59 0.13 -3.57 8.21
CA ASP A 59 1.29 -2.74 7.87
C ASP A 59 1.35 -1.58 8.87
N TYR A 60 2.32 -1.63 9.78
CA TYR A 60 2.59 -0.58 10.77
C TYR A 60 3.73 0.29 10.27
N ALA A 61 3.46 1.54 9.95
CA ALA A 61 4.44 2.53 9.51
C ALA A 61 4.76 3.52 10.64
N LYS A 62 6.03 3.59 11.06
CA LYS A 62 6.54 4.58 12.00
C LYS A 62 7.24 5.69 11.24
N PHE A 63 6.88 6.94 11.53
CA PHE A 63 7.49 8.12 10.93
C PHE A 63 8.63 8.67 11.81
N LYS A 64 9.45 9.54 11.22
CA LYS A 64 10.49 10.27 11.94
C LYS A 64 9.86 11.39 12.72
N THR A 65 10.28 11.55 13.97
CA THR A 65 9.94 12.69 14.80
C THR A 65 10.61 13.94 14.24
N TYR A 66 9.86 15.02 14.16
CA TYR A 66 10.39 16.34 13.76
C TYR A 66 10.80 17.14 14.99
N ASP A 67 11.74 18.08 14.80
CA ASP A 67 12.12 19.03 15.84
C ASP A 67 10.91 19.97 16.10
N PRO A 68 10.41 20.08 17.34
CA PRO A 68 9.29 20.95 17.66
C PRO A 68 9.51 22.41 17.27
N SER A 69 10.76 22.87 17.19
CA SER A 69 11.12 24.24 16.75
C SER A 69 10.92 24.45 15.25
N THR A 70 10.79 23.37 14.47
CA THR A 70 10.63 23.40 13.02
C THR A 70 9.27 22.88 12.56
N ALA A 71 8.47 22.30 13.47
CA ALA A 71 7.12 21.83 13.19
C ALA A 71 6.18 23.02 13.02
N VAL A 72 5.47 23.06 11.90
CA VAL A 72 4.42 24.05 11.66
C VAL A 72 3.09 23.44 12.07
N GLY A 73 2.68 23.75 13.31
CA GLY A 73 1.45 23.22 13.88
C GLY A 73 1.58 21.74 14.30
N ASN A 74 0.84 21.31 15.26
CA ASN A 74 0.87 20.00 15.91
C ASN A 74 0.29 18.87 15.02
N GLN A 75 0.78 18.71 13.80
CA GLN A 75 0.15 17.85 12.78
C GLN A 75 1.06 16.76 12.22
N GLU A 76 2.27 16.61 12.77
CA GLU A 76 3.22 15.62 12.32
C GLU A 76 2.73 14.19 12.60
N VAL A 77 2.86 13.30 11.61
CA VAL A 77 2.44 11.91 11.74
C VAL A 77 3.44 11.15 12.61
N ASP A 78 2.96 10.52 13.68
CA ASP A 78 3.75 9.62 14.51
C ASP A 78 3.81 8.21 13.94
N TYR A 79 2.64 7.59 13.74
CA TYR A 79 2.54 6.29 13.10
C TYR A 79 1.20 6.09 12.39
N ASN A 80 1.21 5.21 11.40
CA ASN A 80 0.01 4.71 10.75
C ASN A 80 -0.06 3.18 10.90
N GLN A 81 -1.26 2.65 11.08
CA GLN A 81 -1.56 1.23 10.99
C GLN A 81 -2.57 1.01 9.87
N TYR A 82 -2.24 0.10 8.98
CA TYR A 82 -3.08 -0.31 7.87
C TYR A 82 -3.44 -1.78 8.07
N TRP A 83 -4.61 -2.02 8.62
CA TRP A 83 -5.19 -3.34 8.74
C TRP A 83 -5.95 -3.67 7.46
N MET A 84 -5.86 -4.89 7.00
CA MET A 84 -6.57 -5.39 5.85
C MET A 84 -7.12 -6.76 6.19
N VAL A 85 -8.43 -6.95 6.00
CA VAL A 85 -9.09 -8.25 6.11
C VAL A 85 -9.67 -8.57 4.74
N GLY A 86 -9.40 -9.74 4.23
CA GLY A 86 -9.80 -10.11 2.88
C GLY A 86 -10.23 -11.55 2.73
N ILE A 87 -10.93 -11.78 1.65
CA ILE A 87 -11.35 -13.11 1.19
C ILE A 87 -11.08 -13.23 -0.30
N GLY A 88 -10.60 -14.38 -0.73
CA GLY A 88 -10.37 -14.73 -2.12
C GLY A 88 -11.11 -16.01 -2.50
N TYR A 89 -11.44 -16.15 -3.78
CA TYR A 89 -12.03 -17.35 -4.35
C TYR A 89 -11.44 -17.70 -5.71
N GLY A 90 -11.05 -18.96 -5.90
CA GLY A 90 -10.58 -19.51 -7.16
C GLY A 90 -11.75 -19.93 -8.05
N PHE A 91 -12.08 -19.15 -9.07
CA PHE A 91 -13.15 -19.51 -10.03
C PHE A 91 -12.69 -20.52 -11.05
N LYS A 92 -11.44 -20.40 -11.47
CA LYS A 92 -10.72 -21.30 -12.37
C LYS A 92 -9.27 -21.38 -11.92
N PRO A 93 -8.52 -22.40 -12.31
CA PRO A 93 -7.12 -22.50 -11.95
C PRO A 93 -6.31 -21.25 -12.31
N TRP A 94 -6.74 -20.52 -13.34
CA TRP A 94 -6.13 -19.31 -13.87
C TRP A 94 -6.88 -18.03 -13.49
N LEU A 95 -7.97 -18.08 -12.69
CA LEU A 95 -8.80 -16.92 -12.36
C LEU A 95 -9.18 -16.90 -10.89
N SER A 96 -8.70 -15.91 -10.17
CA SER A 96 -9.07 -15.64 -8.77
C SER A 96 -9.68 -14.26 -8.61
N ILE A 97 -10.62 -14.13 -7.67
CA ILE A 97 -11.24 -12.85 -7.30
C ILE A 97 -11.06 -12.65 -5.80
N TYR A 98 -10.80 -11.40 -5.41
CA TYR A 98 -10.58 -10.99 -4.02
C TYR A 98 -11.47 -9.82 -3.65
N ALA A 99 -11.93 -9.81 -2.41
CA ALA A 99 -12.53 -8.65 -1.76
C ALA A 99 -11.75 -8.38 -0.48
N ILE A 100 -11.33 -7.12 -0.27
CA ILE A 100 -10.48 -6.71 0.86
C ILE A 100 -11.05 -5.44 1.46
N GLN A 101 -11.31 -5.48 2.77
CA GLN A 101 -11.73 -4.32 3.55
C GLN A 101 -10.54 -3.80 4.37
N PRO A 102 -9.98 -2.64 4.02
CA PRO A 102 -8.98 -1.99 4.85
C PRO A 102 -9.62 -1.25 6.02
N TYR A 103 -8.85 -1.11 7.11
CA TYR A 103 -9.14 -0.28 8.26
C TYR A 103 -7.87 0.46 8.66
N ASN A 104 -7.92 1.78 8.73
CA ASN A 104 -6.77 2.62 9.01
C ASN A 104 -6.84 3.22 10.42
N ILE A 105 -5.66 3.38 11.01
CA ILE A 105 -5.42 4.19 12.20
C ILE A 105 -4.24 5.10 11.87
N LYS A 106 -4.46 6.41 11.90
CA LYS A 106 -3.43 7.44 11.68
C LYS A 106 -3.31 8.26 12.94
N VAL A 107 -2.11 8.33 13.50
CA VAL A 107 -1.84 8.99 14.79
C VAL A 107 -0.76 10.04 14.60
N ASP A 108 -1.05 11.23 15.09
CA ASP A 108 -0.12 12.35 15.11
C ASP A 108 0.66 12.41 16.42
N GLU A 109 1.85 13.03 16.40
CA GLU A 109 2.73 13.12 17.56
C GLU A 109 2.07 13.80 18.76
N TYR A 110 1.18 14.76 18.48
CA TYR A 110 0.49 15.54 19.51
C TYR A 110 -0.98 15.14 19.72
N GLY A 111 -1.47 14.14 18.97
CA GLY A 111 -2.78 13.52 19.17
C GLY A 111 -4.00 14.37 18.80
N GLY A 112 -3.79 15.58 18.26
CA GLY A 112 -4.89 16.52 17.97
C GLY A 112 -5.71 16.22 16.74
N THR A 113 -5.16 15.46 15.79
CA THR A 113 -5.72 15.24 14.46
C THR A 113 -5.72 13.77 14.04
N ASN A 114 -5.92 12.87 15.01
CA ASN A 114 -5.98 11.43 14.75
C ASN A 114 -7.21 11.04 13.94
N SER A 115 -7.07 10.05 13.05
CA SER A 115 -8.20 9.43 12.35
C SER A 115 -8.15 7.91 12.44
N ARG A 116 -9.33 7.26 12.45
CA ARG A 116 -9.44 5.81 12.43
C ARG A 116 -10.79 5.37 11.86
N GLY A 117 -10.79 4.32 11.08
CA GLY A 117 -12.03 3.76 10.52
C GLY A 117 -11.81 2.84 9.35
N PRO A 118 -12.88 2.17 8.89
CA PRO A 118 -12.86 1.44 7.63
C PRO A 118 -12.65 2.41 6.47
N THR A 119 -11.91 1.95 5.45
CA THR A 119 -11.67 2.72 4.24
C THR A 119 -12.35 2.08 3.03
N ASP A 120 -12.01 2.49 1.83
CA ASP A 120 -12.64 2.02 0.61
C ASP A 120 -12.47 0.52 0.41
N LEU A 121 -13.58 -0.21 0.22
CA LEU A 121 -13.58 -1.63 -0.10
C LEU A 121 -12.89 -1.87 -1.45
N SER A 122 -11.94 -2.78 -1.49
CA SER A 122 -11.20 -3.12 -2.69
C SER A 122 -11.61 -4.47 -3.24
N LEU A 123 -11.82 -4.51 -4.56
CA LEU A 123 -12.05 -5.71 -5.34
C LEU A 123 -10.88 -5.92 -6.30
N ALA A 124 -10.43 -7.16 -6.44
CA ALA A 124 -9.35 -7.48 -7.37
C ALA A 124 -9.64 -8.79 -8.11
N MET A 125 -9.28 -8.83 -9.38
CA MET A 125 -9.29 -10.00 -10.23
C MET A 125 -7.85 -10.30 -10.66
N VAL A 126 -7.43 -11.55 -10.51
CA VAL A 126 -6.09 -12.03 -10.86
C VAL A 126 -6.22 -13.12 -11.91
N VAL A 127 -5.58 -12.91 -13.06
CA VAL A 127 -5.52 -13.87 -14.17
C VAL A 127 -4.12 -14.42 -14.27
N GLY A 128 -3.98 -15.73 -14.16
CA GLY A 128 -2.71 -16.45 -14.15
C GLY A 128 -2.36 -17.06 -15.49
N PHE A 129 -1.09 -16.91 -15.87
CA PHE A 129 -0.50 -17.49 -17.08
C PHE A 129 0.77 -18.26 -16.71
N LYS A 130 1.11 -19.23 -17.53
CA LYS A 130 2.34 -20.00 -17.48
C LYS A 130 3.04 -19.93 -18.83
N TYR A 131 4.35 -19.96 -18.81
CA TYR A 131 5.19 -20.15 -20.01
C TYR A 131 6.05 -21.41 -19.85
N ASP A 132 5.71 -22.40 -20.65
CA ASP A 132 6.42 -23.65 -20.83
C ASP A 132 6.40 -23.93 -22.34
N ASP A 133 7.49 -23.59 -23.06
CA ASP A 133 7.61 -23.55 -24.51
C ASP A 133 6.59 -22.65 -25.24
N LYS A 134 5.43 -22.42 -24.66
CA LYS A 134 4.36 -21.52 -25.13
C LYS A 134 3.62 -20.85 -23.98
N PHE A 135 3.04 -19.68 -24.23
CA PHE A 135 2.12 -19.05 -23.29
C PHE A 135 0.80 -19.82 -23.23
N MET A 136 0.34 -20.11 -21.99
CA MET A 136 -0.95 -20.73 -21.71
C MET A 136 -1.52 -20.18 -20.39
N LEU A 137 -2.82 -20.32 -20.20
CA LEU A 137 -3.45 -20.11 -18.88
C LEU A 137 -2.97 -21.19 -17.93
N VAL A 138 -2.87 -20.88 -16.62
CA VAL A 138 -2.49 -21.87 -15.59
C VAL A 138 -3.43 -23.07 -15.66
N PRO A 139 -2.91 -24.30 -15.86
CA PRO A 139 -3.73 -25.50 -16.02
C PRO A 139 -4.29 -26.01 -14.67
N ALA A 140 -5.34 -26.83 -14.73
CA ALA A 140 -6.07 -27.30 -13.54
C ALA A 140 -5.22 -28.18 -12.60
N ASN A 141 -4.19 -28.84 -13.12
CA ASN A 141 -3.36 -29.79 -12.37
C ASN A 141 -2.05 -29.16 -11.87
N GLU A 142 -1.90 -27.84 -12.00
CA GLU A 142 -0.71 -27.13 -11.50
C GLU A 142 -0.74 -27.04 -9.99
N SER A 143 0.36 -27.49 -9.36
CA SER A 143 0.55 -27.28 -7.92
C SER A 143 0.98 -25.86 -7.64
N LEU A 144 0.55 -25.29 -6.51
CA LEU A 144 1.09 -24.00 -6.01
C LEU A 144 2.62 -24.03 -5.75
N ASP A 145 3.19 -25.25 -5.61
CA ASP A 145 4.63 -25.47 -5.44
C ASP A 145 5.39 -25.61 -6.76
N ASP A 146 4.70 -25.73 -7.89
CA ASP A 146 5.33 -25.85 -9.20
C ASP A 146 5.53 -24.48 -9.83
N LEU A 147 6.61 -23.81 -9.46
CA LEU A 147 7.03 -22.50 -9.98
C LEU A 147 8.34 -22.60 -10.79
N ARG A 148 8.72 -23.83 -11.23
CA ARG A 148 9.94 -24.05 -12.02
C ARG A 148 9.85 -23.44 -13.42
N ASP A 149 8.64 -23.40 -13.99
CA ASP A 149 8.36 -22.64 -15.19
C ASP A 149 8.12 -21.17 -14.87
N TRP A 150 8.11 -20.30 -15.89
CA TRP A 150 7.72 -18.93 -15.70
C TRP A 150 6.22 -18.82 -15.47
N HIS A 151 5.85 -18.22 -14.34
CA HIS A 151 4.47 -17.88 -14.03
C HIS A 151 4.28 -16.36 -14.06
N PHE A 152 3.16 -15.93 -14.60
CA PHE A 152 2.78 -14.53 -14.70
C PHE A 152 1.36 -14.34 -14.20
N THR A 153 1.09 -13.20 -13.60
CA THR A 153 -0.30 -12.77 -13.34
C THR A 153 -0.53 -11.36 -13.85
N VAL A 154 -1.74 -11.14 -14.36
CA VAL A 154 -2.31 -9.81 -14.57
C VAL A 154 -3.32 -9.57 -13.45
N ASN A 155 -3.16 -8.47 -12.75
CA ASN A 155 -4.05 -8.03 -11.69
C ASN A 155 -4.83 -6.80 -12.15
N LEU A 156 -6.15 -6.85 -12.02
CA LEU A 156 -7.05 -5.73 -12.25
C LEU A 156 -7.87 -5.50 -10.97
N GLY A 157 -7.74 -4.32 -10.40
CA GLY A 157 -8.41 -3.98 -9.15
C GLY A 157 -9.17 -2.66 -9.22
N MET A 158 -10.13 -2.52 -8.31
CA MET A 158 -10.91 -1.30 -8.12
C MET A 158 -11.25 -1.14 -6.65
N SER A 159 -11.05 0.07 -6.10
CA SER A 159 -11.61 0.43 -4.80
C SER A 159 -12.94 1.12 -4.98
N LEU A 160 -13.93 0.71 -4.21
CA LEU A 160 -15.26 1.33 -4.17
C LEU A 160 -15.26 2.42 -3.09
N PRO A 161 -15.89 3.59 -3.32
CA PRO A 161 -15.90 4.71 -2.37
C PRO A 161 -16.86 4.43 -1.19
N THR A 162 -16.51 3.46 -0.36
CA THR A 162 -17.29 3.04 0.82
C THR A 162 -16.79 3.66 2.12
N GLY A 163 -15.58 4.21 2.11
CA GLY A 163 -15.00 4.93 3.23
C GLY A 163 -15.51 6.38 3.29
N ASP A 164 -15.32 7.02 4.44
CA ASP A 164 -15.73 8.41 4.66
C ASP A 164 -14.65 9.38 4.13
N ALA A 165 -14.88 9.89 2.94
CA ALA A 165 -14.00 10.89 2.32
C ALA A 165 -14.11 12.28 2.96
N ASN A 166 -15.26 12.59 3.61
CA ASN A 166 -15.50 13.85 4.30
C ASN A 166 -15.24 13.78 5.80
N HIS A 167 -14.46 12.78 6.23
CA HIS A 167 -14.07 12.62 7.63
C HIS A 167 -13.40 13.89 8.15
N THR A 168 -13.94 14.43 9.22
CA THR A 168 -13.43 15.66 9.86
C THR A 168 -12.54 15.35 11.05
N ILE A 169 -11.50 16.15 11.21
CA ILE A 169 -10.56 16.09 12.35
C ILE A 169 -10.40 17.46 13.00
N GLY A 170 -9.89 17.47 14.23
CA GLY A 170 -9.54 18.71 14.94
C GLY A 170 -10.72 19.45 15.55
N SER A 171 -10.42 20.62 16.12
CA SER A 171 -11.37 21.57 16.70
C SER A 171 -10.92 23.00 16.41
N PRO A 172 -11.62 23.76 15.54
CA PRO A 172 -12.84 23.39 14.81
C PRO A 172 -12.64 22.24 13.83
N PRO A 173 -13.70 21.47 13.50
CA PRO A 173 -13.59 20.34 12.59
C PRO A 173 -13.24 20.82 11.16
N VAL A 174 -12.25 20.17 10.55
CA VAL A 174 -11.82 20.41 9.17
C VAL A 174 -11.72 19.08 8.42
N ILE A 175 -11.96 19.11 7.11
CA ILE A 175 -11.69 17.97 6.22
C ILE A 175 -10.23 18.08 5.80
N ASP A 176 -9.45 17.09 6.18
CA ASP A 176 -8.08 16.92 5.73
C ASP A 176 -8.03 15.67 4.82
N PRO A 177 -7.79 15.85 3.50
CA PRO A 177 -7.70 14.73 2.57
C PRO A 177 -6.75 13.63 3.04
N GLY A 178 -5.66 13.96 3.75
CA GLY A 178 -4.70 13.04 4.30
C GLY A 178 -5.15 12.21 5.47
N LYS A 179 -6.13 12.67 6.15
CA LYS A 179 -6.73 11.98 7.29
C LYS A 179 -8.09 11.35 6.92
N ALA A 180 -8.59 11.62 5.72
CA ALA A 180 -9.82 11.02 5.22
C ALA A 180 -9.74 9.49 5.23
N LEU A 181 -10.90 8.85 5.38
CA LEU A 181 -11.05 7.40 5.45
C LEU A 181 -11.46 6.78 4.10
N GLY A 182 -11.45 7.57 3.03
CA GLY A 182 -11.73 7.13 1.67
C GLY A 182 -11.36 8.19 0.64
N PHE A 183 -11.35 7.80 -0.62
CA PHE A 183 -11.02 8.70 -1.73
C PHE A 183 -12.25 9.39 -2.34
N GLY A 184 -13.47 9.06 -1.87
CA GLY A 184 -14.74 9.61 -2.35
C GLY A 184 -15.12 9.21 -3.78
N LYS A 185 -14.21 8.63 -4.54
CA LYS A 185 -14.40 8.07 -5.89
C LYS A 185 -13.65 6.75 -6.02
N ALA A 186 -14.11 5.92 -6.97
CA ALA A 186 -13.40 4.68 -7.28
C ALA A 186 -11.96 4.97 -7.70
N SER A 187 -11.02 4.15 -7.23
CA SER A 187 -9.67 4.09 -7.76
C SER A 187 -9.45 2.78 -8.52
N PHE A 188 -8.47 2.76 -9.43
CA PHE A 188 -8.20 1.60 -10.28
C PHE A 188 -6.76 1.16 -10.11
N ASN A 189 -6.59 -0.15 -9.98
CA ASN A 189 -5.31 -0.82 -9.81
C ASN A 189 -5.03 -1.72 -11.01
N TYR A 190 -3.80 -1.67 -11.53
CA TYR A 190 -3.32 -2.50 -12.63
C TYR A 190 -1.97 -3.08 -12.22
N GLY A 191 -1.84 -4.39 -12.25
CA GLY A 191 -0.61 -5.07 -11.85
C GLY A 191 -0.19 -6.16 -12.82
N LEU A 192 1.12 -6.41 -12.86
CA LEU A 192 1.76 -7.50 -13.58
C LEU A 192 2.80 -8.12 -12.66
N THR A 193 2.79 -9.43 -12.52
CA THR A 193 3.77 -10.16 -11.72
C THR A 193 4.40 -11.28 -12.55
N ALA A 194 5.68 -11.52 -12.33
CA ALA A 194 6.42 -12.64 -12.89
C ALA A 194 7.11 -13.39 -11.74
N THR A 195 6.98 -14.71 -11.72
CA THR A 195 7.57 -15.59 -10.69
C THR A 195 8.28 -16.76 -11.34
N LYS A 196 9.45 -17.10 -10.85
CA LYS A 196 10.19 -18.30 -11.24
C LYS A 196 10.99 -18.87 -10.08
N GLN A 197 10.83 -20.16 -9.87
CA GLN A 197 11.72 -20.94 -9.03
C GLN A 197 12.91 -21.41 -9.89
N PHE A 198 14.11 -20.97 -9.57
CA PHE A 198 15.31 -21.25 -10.34
C PHE A 198 16.22 -22.30 -9.68
N SER A 199 15.98 -22.63 -8.41
CA SER A 199 16.57 -23.77 -7.72
C SER A 199 15.53 -24.46 -6.83
N ASP A 200 15.87 -25.58 -6.22
CA ASP A 200 14.98 -26.28 -5.29
C ASP A 200 14.59 -25.40 -4.08
N ASN A 201 15.43 -24.42 -3.75
CA ASN A 201 15.25 -23.57 -2.57
C ASN A 201 14.95 -22.10 -2.91
N ASP A 202 15.19 -21.65 -4.13
CA ASP A 202 15.19 -20.23 -4.46
C ASP A 202 14.10 -19.87 -5.47
N THR A 203 13.29 -18.89 -5.12
CA THR A 203 12.22 -18.34 -5.97
C THR A 203 12.43 -16.83 -6.12
N ALA A 204 12.44 -16.34 -7.36
CA ALA A 204 12.48 -14.92 -7.68
C ALA A 204 11.10 -14.44 -8.10
N VAL A 205 10.74 -13.24 -7.68
CA VAL A 205 9.50 -12.57 -8.03
C VAL A 205 9.79 -11.13 -8.47
N PHE A 206 9.10 -10.70 -9.51
CA PHE A 206 9.10 -9.32 -9.97
C PHE A 206 7.66 -8.85 -10.13
N GLU A 207 7.36 -7.62 -9.68
CA GLU A 207 6.03 -7.02 -9.74
C GLU A 207 6.10 -5.58 -10.24
N LEU A 208 5.18 -5.22 -11.13
CA LEU A 208 4.86 -3.87 -11.53
C LEU A 208 3.39 -3.61 -11.20
N ASN A 209 3.11 -2.54 -10.47
CA ASN A 209 1.75 -2.17 -10.08
C ASN A 209 1.54 -0.67 -10.21
N GLN A 210 0.35 -0.26 -10.64
CA GLN A 210 -0.04 1.15 -10.74
C GLN A 210 -1.45 1.35 -10.20
N ILE A 211 -1.65 2.40 -9.41
CA ILE A 211 -2.94 2.82 -8.88
C ILE A 211 -3.25 4.22 -9.39
N ARG A 212 -4.47 4.40 -9.90
CA ARG A 212 -4.97 5.68 -10.43
C ARG A 212 -6.20 6.12 -9.66
N PHE A 213 -6.16 7.38 -9.22
CA PHE A 213 -7.24 8.02 -8.48
C PHE A 213 -8.05 8.95 -9.37
N GLN A 214 -9.30 9.18 -8.99
CA GLN A 214 -10.18 10.16 -9.62
C GLN A 214 -10.26 11.41 -8.75
N ARG A 215 -10.62 12.56 -9.38
CA ARG A 215 -10.87 13.78 -8.64
C ARG A 215 -12.18 13.66 -7.84
N TYR A 216 -12.13 14.06 -6.58
CA TYR A 216 -13.26 14.14 -5.69
C TYR A 216 -13.41 15.58 -5.19
N THR A 217 -14.64 16.07 -5.02
CA THR A 217 -14.97 17.36 -4.39
C THR A 217 -15.54 17.07 -3.03
N TYR A 218 -14.92 17.61 -2.01
CA TYR A 218 -15.31 17.46 -0.59
C TYR A 218 -16.50 18.36 -0.27
N ASP A 219 -17.16 18.12 0.86
CA ASP A 219 -18.25 18.95 1.37
C ASP A 219 -17.80 20.37 1.72
N SER A 220 -16.51 20.62 1.92
CA SER A 220 -15.93 21.96 2.04
C SER A 220 -15.99 22.78 0.75
N GLY A 221 -16.21 22.14 -0.41
CA GLY A 221 -16.14 22.74 -1.74
C GLY A 221 -14.78 22.60 -2.42
N ASP A 222 -13.74 22.22 -1.69
CA ASP A 222 -12.42 21.94 -2.24
C ASP A 222 -12.41 20.62 -2.98
N SER A 223 -11.47 20.43 -3.91
CA SER A 223 -11.36 19.18 -4.62
C SER A 223 -9.90 18.69 -4.71
N MET A 224 -9.71 17.38 -4.57
CA MET A 224 -8.44 16.72 -4.65
C MET A 224 -8.45 15.60 -5.69
N LYS A 225 -7.37 15.49 -6.44
CA LYS A 225 -7.03 14.30 -7.21
C LYS A 225 -5.66 13.81 -6.76
N PHE A 226 -5.61 12.68 -6.07
CA PHE A 226 -4.35 12.08 -5.65
C PHE A 226 -3.49 11.68 -6.83
N GLY A 227 -2.19 11.83 -6.67
CA GLY A 227 -1.19 11.45 -7.65
C GLY A 227 -1.21 9.94 -7.94
N THR A 228 -0.87 9.58 -9.16
CA THR A 228 -0.75 8.16 -9.53
C THR A 228 0.35 7.49 -8.71
N GLU A 229 0.06 6.33 -8.15
CA GLU A 229 1.03 5.51 -7.43
C GLU A 229 1.58 4.42 -8.35
N THR A 230 2.90 4.29 -8.45
CA THR A 230 3.56 3.23 -9.23
C THR A 230 4.55 2.49 -8.33
N ARG A 231 4.48 1.15 -8.36
CA ARG A 231 5.35 0.26 -7.60
C ARG A 231 6.10 -0.65 -8.54
N ILE A 232 7.39 -0.82 -8.28
CA ILE A 232 8.26 -1.78 -8.95
C ILE A 232 8.96 -2.55 -7.85
N ASN A 233 8.63 -3.83 -7.73
CA ASN A 233 9.13 -4.68 -6.65
C ASN A 233 9.93 -5.85 -7.24
N ALA A 234 10.97 -6.23 -6.55
CA ALA A 234 11.74 -7.44 -6.81
C ALA A 234 11.98 -8.17 -5.49
N ALA A 235 11.83 -9.46 -5.49
CA ALA A 235 11.98 -10.28 -4.29
C ALA A 235 12.70 -11.59 -4.60
N LEU A 236 13.44 -12.07 -3.59
CA LEU A 236 14.05 -13.38 -3.54
C LEU A 236 13.59 -14.09 -2.26
N SER A 237 12.99 -15.28 -2.43
CA SER A 237 12.61 -16.16 -1.34
C SER A 237 13.51 -17.38 -1.33
N HIS A 238 14.11 -17.69 -0.17
CA HIS A 238 14.96 -18.85 0.05
C HIS A 238 14.32 -19.80 1.06
N ARG A 239 14.20 -21.07 0.71
CA ARG A 239 13.69 -22.12 1.59
C ARG A 239 14.75 -22.47 2.65
N LEU A 240 14.52 -22.03 3.89
CA LEU A 240 15.40 -22.27 5.01
C LEU A 240 15.21 -23.66 5.64
N MET A 241 13.95 -24.13 5.68
CA MET A 241 13.58 -25.40 6.30
C MET A 241 12.31 -25.98 5.70
N THR A 242 12.28 -27.29 5.53
CA THR A 242 11.07 -28.07 5.22
C THR A 242 11.03 -29.32 6.08
N LYS A 243 9.86 -29.59 6.69
CA LYS A 243 9.55 -30.83 7.43
C LYS A 243 8.25 -31.42 6.87
N PRO A 244 8.35 -32.24 5.81
CA PRO A 244 7.17 -32.77 5.10
C PRO A 244 6.22 -33.56 6.00
N GLU A 245 6.77 -34.31 6.95
CA GLU A 245 6.02 -35.09 7.94
C GLU A 245 5.09 -34.25 8.80
N ASN A 246 5.45 -32.97 9.01
CA ASN A 246 4.67 -32.01 9.78
C ASN A 246 3.95 -30.98 8.88
N LYS A 247 4.04 -31.13 7.56
CA LYS A 247 3.55 -30.13 6.58
C LYS A 247 4.00 -28.71 6.94
N PHE A 248 5.27 -28.58 7.32
CA PHE A 248 5.86 -27.32 7.77
C PHE A 248 6.96 -26.89 6.79
N ARG A 249 6.98 -25.59 6.48
CA ARG A 249 8.02 -24.92 5.70
C ARG A 249 8.33 -23.55 6.31
N LEU A 250 9.57 -23.14 6.23
CA LEU A 250 10.06 -21.80 6.60
C LEU A 250 10.86 -21.24 5.43
N ASP A 251 10.47 -20.06 4.95
CA ASP A 251 11.17 -19.31 3.93
C ASP A 251 11.71 -17.99 4.50
N GLY A 252 12.92 -17.59 4.09
CA GLY A 252 13.49 -16.26 4.28
C GLY A 252 13.28 -15.43 3.04
N ASN A 253 12.95 -14.14 3.19
CA ASN A 253 12.64 -13.24 2.10
C ASN A 253 13.51 -11.98 2.16
N VAL A 254 14.05 -11.59 1.01
CA VAL A 254 14.71 -10.30 0.78
C VAL A 254 14.02 -9.61 -0.38
N GLU A 255 13.59 -8.34 -0.18
CA GLU A 255 12.86 -7.62 -1.22
C GLU A 255 13.40 -6.20 -1.37
N LEU A 256 13.31 -5.68 -2.59
CA LEU A 256 13.48 -4.28 -2.95
C LEU A 256 12.15 -3.77 -3.51
N ASN A 257 11.58 -2.77 -2.85
CA ASN A 257 10.31 -2.19 -3.27
C ASN A 257 10.52 -0.70 -3.60
N PHE A 258 10.42 -0.36 -4.87
CA PHE A 258 10.43 1.02 -5.35
C PHE A 258 9.00 1.53 -5.44
N LEU A 259 8.75 2.69 -4.82
CA LEU A 259 7.48 3.40 -4.82
C LEU A 259 7.68 4.79 -5.41
N ARG A 260 6.94 5.10 -6.47
CA ARG A 260 6.79 6.44 -7.02
C ARG A 260 5.39 6.96 -6.73
N LEU A 261 5.32 8.10 -6.08
CA LEU A 261 4.11 8.85 -5.81
C LEU A 261 4.06 10.04 -6.76
N GLY A 262 2.99 10.12 -7.56
CA GLY A 262 2.72 11.30 -8.39
C GLY A 262 2.35 12.49 -7.51
N LYS A 263 2.47 13.70 -8.06
CA LYS A 263 1.98 14.91 -7.39
C LYS A 263 0.46 14.93 -7.35
N ASP A 264 -0.08 15.34 -6.23
CA ASP A 264 -1.50 15.58 -6.06
C ASP A 264 -1.92 16.85 -6.83
N ASN A 265 -3.20 16.95 -7.12
CA ASN A 265 -3.77 18.12 -7.74
C ASN A 265 -4.94 18.62 -6.88
N ASP A 266 -4.61 19.55 -6.00
CA ASP A 266 -5.51 20.21 -5.08
C ASP A 266 -6.09 21.48 -5.74
N SER A 267 -7.38 21.75 -5.55
CA SER A 267 -8.03 22.95 -6.09
C SER A 267 -7.59 24.24 -5.41
N THR A 268 -7.01 24.14 -4.21
CA THR A 268 -6.50 25.30 -3.46
C THR A 268 -5.10 25.73 -3.90
N VAL A 269 -4.39 24.88 -4.66
CA VAL A 269 -3.04 25.13 -5.18
C VAL A 269 -3.08 25.21 -6.71
N PRO A 270 -2.48 26.26 -7.34
CA PRO A 270 -2.38 26.33 -8.80
C PRO A 270 -1.51 25.20 -9.38
N GLY A 271 -2.12 24.29 -10.16
CA GLY A 271 -1.44 23.18 -10.80
C GLY A 271 -1.21 21.96 -9.87
N PRO A 272 -0.26 21.07 -10.21
CA PRO A 272 0.15 19.98 -9.33
C PRO A 272 0.85 20.51 -8.10
N ASP A 273 0.48 20.01 -6.91
CA ASP A 273 1.05 20.46 -5.64
C ASP A 273 2.55 20.12 -5.60
N PRO A 274 3.44 21.12 -5.48
CA PRO A 274 4.89 20.90 -5.50
C PRO A 274 5.40 20.11 -4.28
N ASP A 275 4.66 20.09 -3.19
CA ASP A 275 5.06 19.48 -1.91
C ASP A 275 4.60 18.04 -1.75
N THR A 276 3.80 17.50 -2.70
CA THR A 276 3.32 16.13 -2.67
C THR A 276 4.09 15.21 -3.62
N GLY A 277 4.06 13.90 -3.34
CA GLY A 277 4.69 12.88 -4.14
C GLY A 277 6.21 12.77 -3.97
N GLY A 278 6.82 12.00 -4.86
CA GLY A 278 8.25 11.68 -4.85
C GLY A 278 8.53 10.20 -4.94
N ASP A 279 9.76 9.81 -4.65
CA ASP A 279 10.25 8.46 -4.84
C ASP A 279 10.81 7.89 -3.53
N ILE A 280 10.51 6.61 -3.26
CA ILE A 280 11.03 5.87 -2.11
C ILE A 280 11.49 4.49 -2.55
N LEU A 281 12.71 4.10 -2.18
CA LEU A 281 13.19 2.73 -2.29
C LEU A 281 13.26 2.10 -0.90
N TYR A 282 12.58 0.97 -0.73
CA TYR A 282 12.60 0.19 0.50
C TYR A 282 13.42 -1.07 0.33
N GLY A 283 14.17 -1.43 1.38
CA GLY A 283 14.67 -2.79 1.62
C GLY A 283 13.74 -3.51 2.60
N VAL A 284 13.45 -4.77 2.33
CA VAL A 284 12.59 -5.63 3.15
C VAL A 284 13.34 -6.90 3.52
N LEU A 285 13.27 -7.28 4.78
CA LEU A 285 13.76 -8.58 5.28
C LEU A 285 12.60 -9.25 6.03
N GLY A 286 12.29 -10.49 5.67
CA GLY A 286 11.16 -11.20 6.24
C GLY A 286 11.35 -12.70 6.37
N LEU A 287 10.45 -13.29 7.14
CA LEU A 287 10.30 -14.74 7.30
C LEU A 287 8.84 -15.10 7.03
N ARG A 288 8.63 -16.23 6.35
CA ARG A 288 7.29 -16.77 6.13
C ARG A 288 7.24 -18.22 6.57
N PHE A 289 6.29 -18.50 7.44
CA PHE A 289 6.00 -19.81 8.00
C PHE A 289 4.79 -20.39 7.29
N TYR A 290 4.86 -21.63 6.88
CA TYR A 290 3.74 -22.40 6.34
C TYR A 290 3.47 -23.59 7.22
N LYS A 291 2.22 -23.84 7.53
CA LYS A 291 1.75 -24.98 8.30
C LYS A 291 0.41 -25.42 7.78
N ASP A 292 0.34 -26.65 7.23
CA ASP A 292 -0.86 -27.19 6.58
C ASP A 292 -1.37 -26.25 5.46
N ASN A 293 -2.55 -25.69 5.63
CA ASN A 293 -3.19 -24.74 4.72
C ASN A 293 -3.07 -23.27 5.17
N MET A 294 -2.19 -22.98 6.13
CA MET A 294 -2.02 -21.64 6.69
C MET A 294 -0.62 -21.10 6.42
N SER A 295 -0.50 -19.77 6.31
CA SER A 295 0.78 -19.09 6.31
C SER A 295 0.79 -17.89 7.26
N LEU A 296 1.97 -17.60 7.83
CA LEU A 296 2.26 -16.42 8.63
C LEU A 296 3.55 -15.78 8.12
N GLY A 297 3.45 -14.58 7.59
CA GLY A 297 4.57 -13.76 7.16
C GLY A 297 4.84 -12.62 8.13
N MET A 298 6.11 -12.31 8.38
CA MET A 298 6.57 -11.17 9.18
C MET A 298 7.76 -10.54 8.53
N ALA A 299 7.79 -9.20 8.40
CA ALA A 299 8.90 -8.48 7.81
C ALA A 299 9.13 -7.12 8.46
N ILE A 300 10.39 -6.68 8.37
CA ILE A 300 10.78 -5.29 8.59
C ILE A 300 11.09 -4.69 7.22
N LYS A 301 10.45 -3.56 6.93
CA LYS A 301 10.61 -2.78 5.71
C LYS A 301 11.15 -1.41 6.10
N LYS A 302 12.26 -0.98 5.46
CA LYS A 302 12.92 0.27 5.79
C LYS A 302 13.21 1.06 4.53
N PRO A 303 12.90 2.38 4.48
CA PRO A 303 13.37 3.24 3.42
C PRO A 303 14.91 3.26 3.42
N ILE A 304 15.52 2.83 2.32
CA ILE A 304 16.99 2.88 2.11
C ILE A 304 17.39 4.06 1.26
N TRP A 305 16.46 4.60 0.48
CA TRP A 305 16.59 5.85 -0.25
C TRP A 305 15.22 6.54 -0.38
N THR A 306 15.20 7.89 -0.28
CA THR A 306 13.99 8.72 -0.41
C THR A 306 14.32 10.02 -1.11
N ASP A 307 13.49 10.39 -2.08
CA ASP A 307 13.51 11.69 -2.78
C ASP A 307 12.06 12.20 -2.87
N LEU A 308 11.57 12.76 -1.75
CA LEU A 308 10.23 13.31 -1.66
C LEU A 308 10.23 14.77 -2.09
N ASN A 309 9.19 15.17 -2.83
CA ASN A 309 9.01 16.53 -3.30
C ASN A 309 8.82 17.50 -2.13
N ARG A 310 9.36 18.71 -2.27
CA ARG A 310 9.22 19.81 -1.32
C ARG A 310 9.49 21.15 -2.00
N THR A 311 8.85 22.19 -1.54
CA THR A 311 9.17 23.56 -1.97
C THR A 311 10.50 24.01 -1.36
N PRO A 312 11.46 24.49 -2.18
CA PRO A 312 12.73 24.99 -1.67
C PRO A 312 12.53 26.13 -0.65
N GLY A 313 13.26 26.05 0.46
CA GLY A 313 13.22 27.09 1.52
C GLY A 313 12.10 26.89 2.56
N THR A 314 11.21 25.89 2.41
CA THR A 314 10.30 25.51 3.47
C THR A 314 10.99 24.56 4.44
N VAL A 315 10.69 24.70 5.71
CA VAL A 315 11.18 23.80 6.78
C VAL A 315 10.48 22.45 6.73
N LEU A 316 9.28 22.42 6.14
CA LEU A 316 8.45 21.24 5.96
C LEU A 316 9.08 20.27 4.96
N GLN A 317 9.05 18.99 5.28
CA GLN A 317 9.66 17.93 4.48
C GLN A 317 8.69 17.33 3.45
N GLY A 318 7.78 18.14 2.91
CA GLY A 318 6.74 17.71 2.01
C GLY A 318 5.56 17.04 2.74
N ALA A 319 4.45 16.88 2.03
CA ALA A 319 3.20 16.34 2.57
C ALA A 319 3.25 14.84 2.90
N GLU A 320 4.24 14.11 2.37
CA GLU A 320 4.28 12.65 2.49
C GLU A 320 4.84 12.15 3.83
N GLY A 321 5.53 12.98 4.57
CA GLY A 321 6.24 12.59 5.79
C GLY A 321 7.40 11.62 5.54
N LYS A 322 8.38 11.59 6.44
CA LYS A 322 9.52 10.66 6.34
C LYS A 322 9.32 9.42 7.20
N GLU A 323 9.17 8.30 6.55
CA GLU A 323 9.11 7.02 7.24
C GLU A 323 10.46 6.65 7.88
N LYS A 324 10.40 6.06 9.07
CA LYS A 324 11.54 5.50 9.78
C LYS A 324 11.69 4.01 9.50
N TYR A 325 10.60 3.26 9.61
CA TYR A 325 10.48 1.84 9.26
C TYR A 325 9.02 1.43 9.18
N ARG A 326 8.76 0.27 8.58
CA ARG A 326 7.49 -0.45 8.67
C ARG A 326 7.70 -1.83 9.27
N PHE A 327 6.71 -2.31 10.00
CA PHE A 327 6.57 -3.70 10.40
C PHE A 327 5.35 -4.27 9.69
N VAL A 328 5.55 -5.36 8.96
CA VAL A 328 4.50 -6.00 8.18
C VAL A 328 4.26 -7.40 8.71
N THR A 329 3.00 -7.73 8.95
CA THR A 329 2.56 -9.08 9.30
C THR A 329 1.40 -9.48 8.40
N THR A 330 1.47 -10.69 7.87
CA THR A 330 0.41 -11.29 7.06
C THR A 330 0.03 -12.64 7.64
N PHE A 331 -1.25 -12.96 7.65
CA PHE A 331 -1.75 -14.28 7.97
C PHE A 331 -2.76 -14.68 6.91
N SER A 332 -2.67 -15.90 6.42
CA SER A 332 -3.66 -16.45 5.51
C SER A 332 -3.98 -17.90 5.82
N ALA A 333 -5.20 -18.30 5.43
CA ALA A 333 -5.67 -19.70 5.51
C ALA A 333 -6.51 -20.02 4.29
N MET A 334 -6.20 -21.15 3.65
CA MET A 334 -6.94 -21.66 2.48
C MET A 334 -7.86 -22.81 2.91
N PHE A 335 -9.09 -22.86 2.39
CA PHE A 335 -10.09 -23.89 2.73
C PHE A 335 -11.02 -24.20 1.55
#